data_a99cbddb2d9ceff32e14c2ce46b97477
#
_entry.id   a99cbddb2d9ceff32e14c2ce46b97477
#
_cell.length_a   1.000
_cell.length_b   1.000
_cell.length_c   1.000
_cell.angle_alpha   90.00
_cell.angle_beta   90.00
_cell.angle_gamma   90.00
#
_symmetry.space_group_name_H-M   'P 1'
#
loop_
_entity.id
_entity.type
_entity.pdbx_description
1 polymer ?
#
loop_
_entity_poly.entity_id
_entity_poly.type
_entity_poly.pdbx_seq_one_letter_code
_entity_poly.pdbx_strand_id
1 'polypeptide(L)'
;MKYYMRIIQSDETNRKEERKETPLFDIKSYNEAIVNAVLHNKWVDGHEPMITVYSNRIEILSRGTIAPAQTIEGFYLGESVPVNEKLSEIFAQLRISDKSGRGVPKIVENYSKDAFDFRENSIVVTLPFNKNRKVGNKVGNEIGNTSPATRKHGLNATRKQILSEMRHNPNITKAELKIIIGISDTAIDNNIRYLKNNGYLERIGSNKDGYWKVVD
;
A
#
# COMPACT_ATOMS: atom_id res chain seq x y z
N MET A 1 -13.77 5.16 19.23
CA MET A 1 -14.04 4.81 17.84
C MET A 1 -14.80 5.89 17.04
N LYS A 2 -15.31 6.96 17.63
CA LYS A 2 -16.02 8.07 16.94
C LYS A 2 -15.14 9.18 16.34
N TYR A 3 -13.86 9.23 16.63
CA TYR A 3 -12.97 10.33 16.19
C TYR A 3 -12.41 10.18 14.77
N TYR A 4 -12.47 8.98 14.17
CA TYR A 4 -11.88 8.69 12.86
C TYR A 4 -12.76 9.06 11.66
N MET A 5 -14.03 9.41 11.91
CA MET A 5 -15.00 9.72 10.86
C MET A 5 -14.90 11.14 10.27
N ARG A 6 -13.94 11.95 10.68
CA ARG A 6 -13.77 13.33 10.14
C ARG A 6 -12.88 13.43 8.91
N ILE A 7 -12.30 12.32 8.45
CA ILE A 7 -11.58 12.29 7.15
C ILE A 7 -12.58 11.91 6.06
N ILE A 8 -13.55 12.79 5.85
CA ILE A 8 -14.69 12.61 4.98
C ILE A 8 -14.73 13.81 4.05
N GLN A 9 -14.90 13.58 2.76
CA GLN A 9 -15.22 14.63 1.81
C GLN A 9 -16.74 14.79 1.76
N SER A 10 -17.26 15.96 2.16
CA SER A 10 -18.67 16.30 1.98
C SER A 10 -18.89 16.82 0.54
N ASP A 11 -19.90 16.29 -0.14
CA ASP A 11 -20.36 16.84 -1.41
C ASP A 11 -21.40 17.92 -1.12
N GLU A 12 -21.07 19.19 -1.39
CA GLU A 12 -21.94 20.34 -1.14
C GLU A 12 -22.85 20.69 -2.33
N THR A 13 -22.79 19.93 -3.43
CA THR A 13 -23.49 20.29 -4.68
C THR A 13 -24.99 20.00 -4.66
N ASN A 14 -25.51 19.21 -3.69
CA ASN A 14 -26.93 18.87 -3.61
C ASN A 14 -27.56 19.32 -2.28
N ARG A 15 -28.09 20.53 -2.24
CA ARG A 15 -28.76 21.12 -1.05
C ARG A 15 -30.12 20.50 -0.69
N LYS A 16 -30.61 19.50 -1.42
CA LYS A 16 -31.94 18.88 -1.23
C LYS A 16 -31.92 17.47 -0.64
N GLU A 17 -30.76 16.83 -0.52
CA GLU A 17 -30.62 15.50 0.09
C GLU A 17 -29.67 15.57 1.29
N GLU A 18 -29.82 14.62 2.23
CA GLU A 18 -28.92 14.45 3.35
C GLU A 18 -27.47 14.40 2.86
N ARG A 19 -26.57 15.11 3.56
CA ARG A 19 -25.10 15.11 3.26
C ARG A 19 -24.60 13.68 3.17
N LYS A 20 -24.27 13.23 1.97
CA LYS A 20 -23.69 11.92 1.74
C LYS A 20 -22.20 12.00 2.05
N GLU A 21 -21.83 11.57 3.24
CA GLU A 21 -20.43 11.48 3.65
C GLU A 21 -19.78 10.26 3.03
N THR A 22 -18.74 10.46 2.24
CA THR A 22 -17.98 9.37 1.61
C THR A 22 -16.57 9.32 2.20
N PRO A 23 -16.15 8.18 2.77
CA PRO A 23 -14.80 8.04 3.29
C PRO A 23 -13.75 8.21 2.19
N LEU A 24 -12.68 8.93 2.49
CA LEU A 24 -11.56 9.14 1.55
C LEU A 24 -10.76 7.87 1.27
N PHE A 25 -10.90 6.84 2.11
CA PHE A 25 -10.20 5.56 2.01
C PHE A 25 -11.15 4.40 2.38
N ASP A 26 -10.76 3.17 2.08
CA ASP A 26 -11.53 1.99 2.49
C ASP A 26 -11.41 1.74 3.98
N ILE A 27 -12.52 1.90 4.71
CA ILE A 27 -12.57 1.78 6.18
C ILE A 27 -12.20 0.36 6.64
N LYS A 28 -12.54 -0.66 5.85
CA LYS A 28 -12.24 -2.05 6.23
C LYS A 28 -10.75 -2.31 6.14
N SER A 29 -10.09 -1.85 5.06
CA SER A 29 -8.63 -1.91 4.92
C SER A 29 -7.91 -1.10 6.02
N TYR A 30 -8.45 0.06 6.39
CA TYR A 30 -7.91 0.87 7.47
C TYR A 30 -7.99 0.17 8.83
N ASN A 31 -9.16 -0.38 9.18
CA ASN A 31 -9.33 -1.11 10.44
C ASN A 31 -8.39 -2.33 10.49
N GLU A 32 -8.25 -3.04 9.39
CA GLU A 32 -7.37 -4.18 9.30
C GLU A 32 -5.88 -3.78 9.44
N ALA A 33 -5.48 -2.69 8.79
CA ALA A 33 -4.12 -2.17 8.91
C ALA A 33 -3.78 -1.76 10.34
N ILE A 34 -4.75 -1.15 11.09
CA ILE A 34 -4.56 -0.82 12.51
C ILE A 34 -4.46 -2.07 13.37
N VAL A 35 -5.38 -3.02 13.19
CA VAL A 35 -5.37 -4.27 13.95
C VAL A 35 -4.05 -4.99 13.74
N ASN A 36 -3.60 -5.13 12.49
CA ASN A 36 -2.31 -5.74 12.17
C ASN A 36 -1.13 -4.96 12.77
N ALA A 37 -1.16 -3.63 12.70
CA ALA A 37 -0.12 -2.81 13.30
C ALA A 37 0.00 -3.04 14.81
N VAL A 38 -1.11 -3.18 15.53
CA VAL A 38 -1.12 -3.43 16.98
C VAL A 38 -0.67 -4.86 17.31
N LEU A 39 -1.18 -5.87 16.58
CA LEU A 39 -0.88 -7.29 16.84
C LEU A 39 0.56 -7.67 16.50
N HIS A 40 1.12 -7.07 15.46
CA HIS A 40 2.47 -7.36 14.96
C HIS A 40 3.51 -6.34 15.41
N ASN A 41 3.12 -5.32 16.20
CA ASN A 41 4.07 -4.38 16.76
C ASN A 41 5.02 -5.06 17.74
N LYS A 42 6.30 -4.74 17.59
CA LYS A 42 7.31 -5.15 18.54
C LYS A 42 7.30 -4.17 19.72
N TRP A 43 6.55 -4.50 20.76
CA TRP A 43 6.34 -3.67 21.96
C TRP A 43 7.59 -3.59 22.86
N VAL A 44 8.77 -3.58 22.25
CA VAL A 44 10.03 -3.39 22.95
C VAL A 44 10.23 -1.88 23.10
N ASP A 45 10.73 -1.47 24.24
CA ASP A 45 11.04 -0.06 24.56
C ASP A 45 9.81 0.90 24.59
N GLY A 46 8.62 0.35 24.73
CA GLY A 46 7.40 1.17 24.90
C GLY A 46 6.96 1.94 23.66
N HIS A 47 7.45 1.57 22.47
CA HIS A 47 7.07 2.22 21.22
C HIS A 47 5.77 1.63 20.66
N GLU A 48 4.73 2.46 20.62
CA GLU A 48 3.46 2.15 20.00
C GLU A 48 3.48 2.26 18.47
N PRO A 49 2.51 1.63 17.77
CA PRO A 49 2.26 1.91 16.36
C PRO A 49 1.90 3.39 16.14
N MET A 50 2.35 3.94 15.02
CA MET A 50 2.12 5.35 14.71
C MET A 50 1.20 5.50 13.49
N ILE A 51 0.23 6.41 13.59
CA ILE A 51 -0.64 6.80 12.49
C ILE A 51 -0.30 8.23 12.07
N THR A 52 0.06 8.42 10.81
CA THR A 52 0.33 9.73 10.24
C THR A 52 -0.68 10.04 9.14
N VAL A 53 -1.37 11.16 9.25
CA VAL A 53 -2.34 11.63 8.25
C VAL A 53 -1.71 12.73 7.42
N TYR A 54 -1.65 12.50 6.11
CA TYR A 54 -1.21 13.47 5.11
C TYR A 54 -2.40 14.03 4.33
N SER A 55 -2.18 15.02 3.51
CA SER A 55 -3.23 15.62 2.66
C SER A 55 -3.80 14.66 1.59
N ASN A 56 -3.10 13.57 1.28
CA ASN A 56 -3.44 12.63 0.21
C ASN A 56 -3.42 11.16 0.61
N ARG A 57 -3.07 10.82 1.85
CA ARG A 57 -2.98 9.43 2.34
C ARG A 57 -2.95 9.35 3.86
N ILE A 58 -3.13 8.14 4.38
CA ILE A 58 -2.80 7.76 5.75
C ILE A 58 -1.64 6.76 5.69
N GLU A 59 -0.69 6.90 6.61
CA GLU A 59 0.35 5.92 6.87
C GLU A 59 0.19 5.34 8.27
N ILE A 60 0.28 4.02 8.38
CA ILE A 60 0.21 3.27 9.63
C ILE A 60 1.52 2.51 9.76
N LEU A 61 2.33 2.87 10.74
CA LEU A 61 3.64 2.28 11.01
C LEU A 61 3.54 1.35 12.21
N SER A 62 4.04 0.11 12.07
CA SER A 62 4.32 -0.81 13.17
C SER A 62 5.82 -1.08 13.28
N ARG A 63 6.30 -1.26 14.50
CA ARG A 63 7.70 -1.60 14.78
C ARG A 63 7.94 -3.09 14.60
N GLY A 64 9.10 -3.43 14.07
CA GLY A 64 9.52 -4.81 13.82
C GLY A 64 9.49 -5.18 12.34
N THR A 65 9.75 -6.44 12.09
CA THR A 65 9.80 -7.04 10.74
C THR A 65 8.81 -8.19 10.67
N ILE A 66 8.65 -8.78 9.50
CA ILE A 66 7.94 -10.06 9.36
C ILE A 66 8.61 -11.09 10.28
N ALA A 67 7.81 -11.98 10.87
CA ALA A 67 8.34 -13.05 11.73
C ALA A 67 9.38 -13.90 10.96
N PRO A 68 10.46 -14.36 11.61
CA PRO A 68 11.53 -15.13 10.94
C PRO A 68 11.03 -16.37 10.19
N ALA A 69 9.92 -16.98 10.65
CA ALA A 69 9.30 -18.13 10.01
C ALA A 69 8.32 -17.79 8.90
N GLN A 70 8.09 -16.50 8.62
CA GLN A 70 7.12 -16.02 7.63
C GLN A 70 7.83 -15.46 6.41
N THR A 71 7.35 -15.82 5.22
CA THR A 71 7.79 -15.22 3.97
C THR A 71 6.96 -13.99 3.62
N ILE A 72 7.49 -13.10 2.78
CA ILE A 72 6.74 -11.95 2.25
C ILE A 72 5.51 -12.44 1.45
N GLU A 73 5.65 -13.51 0.68
CA GLU A 73 4.53 -14.11 -0.06
C GLU A 73 3.46 -14.66 0.88
N GLY A 74 3.85 -15.41 1.92
CA GLY A 74 2.94 -15.90 2.95
C GLY A 74 2.22 -14.76 3.66
N PHE A 75 2.92 -13.66 3.96
CA PHE A 75 2.30 -12.45 4.50
C PHE A 75 1.19 -11.92 3.58
N TYR A 76 1.43 -11.81 2.27
CA TYR A 76 0.42 -11.33 1.32
C TYR A 76 -0.75 -12.31 1.13
N LEU A 77 -0.51 -13.60 1.35
CA LEU A 77 -1.56 -14.64 1.34
C LEU A 77 -2.40 -14.66 2.63
N GLY A 78 -1.99 -13.88 3.64
CA GLY A 78 -2.70 -13.80 4.91
C GLY A 78 -2.24 -14.84 5.94
N GLU A 79 -1.10 -15.48 5.72
CA GLU A 79 -0.46 -16.28 6.76
C GLU A 79 -0.09 -15.34 7.91
N SER A 80 -0.74 -15.50 9.05
CA SER A 80 -0.52 -14.63 10.20
C SER A 80 0.29 -15.36 11.26
N VAL A 81 1.45 -14.79 11.57
CA VAL A 81 2.28 -15.21 12.72
C VAL A 81 2.30 -14.05 13.70
N PRO A 82 1.39 -14.00 14.68
CA PRO A 82 1.32 -12.89 15.62
C PRO A 82 2.56 -12.83 16.50
N VAL A 83 3.12 -11.63 16.64
CA VAL A 83 4.25 -11.39 17.56
C VAL A 83 3.80 -11.47 19.00
N ASN A 84 2.54 -11.16 19.27
CA ASN A 84 1.95 -11.22 20.61
C ASN A 84 0.68 -12.10 20.59
N GLU A 85 0.86 -13.38 20.91
CA GLU A 85 -0.22 -14.37 20.91
C GLU A 85 -1.34 -14.00 21.90
N LYS A 86 -1.01 -13.56 23.12
CA LYS A 86 -2.00 -13.19 24.14
C LYS A 86 -2.87 -12.04 23.67
N LEU A 87 -2.27 -11.01 23.06
CA LEU A 87 -3.01 -9.89 22.51
C LEU A 87 -3.90 -10.34 21.34
N SER A 88 -3.40 -11.23 20.49
CA SER A 88 -4.19 -11.83 19.39
C SER A 88 -5.40 -12.60 19.91
N GLU A 89 -5.26 -13.36 21.01
CA GLU A 89 -6.38 -14.06 21.66
C GLU A 89 -7.42 -13.09 22.22
N ILE A 90 -6.98 -12.03 22.90
CA ILE A 90 -7.88 -11.00 23.42
C ILE A 90 -8.67 -10.33 22.28
N PHE A 91 -8.00 -9.99 21.18
CA PHE A 91 -8.65 -9.38 20.02
C PHE A 91 -9.68 -10.31 19.38
N ALA A 92 -9.38 -11.61 19.31
CA ALA A 92 -10.33 -12.61 18.83
C ALA A 92 -11.55 -12.76 19.77
N GLN A 93 -11.34 -12.82 21.08
CA GLN A 93 -12.42 -12.90 22.08
C GLN A 93 -13.32 -11.65 22.02
N LEU A 94 -12.74 -10.47 21.82
CA LEU A 94 -13.46 -9.21 21.67
C LEU A 94 -14.07 -9.03 20.26
N ARG A 95 -13.90 -9.98 19.34
CA ARG A 95 -14.34 -9.92 17.95
C ARG A 95 -13.79 -8.69 17.19
N ILE A 96 -12.62 -8.21 17.58
CA ILE A 96 -11.91 -7.13 16.90
C ILE A 96 -11.14 -7.70 15.68
N SER A 97 -10.62 -8.93 15.82
CA SER A 97 -9.96 -9.70 14.76
C SER A 97 -10.58 -11.10 14.68
N ASP A 98 -10.73 -11.62 13.47
CA ASP A 98 -11.31 -12.95 13.22
C ASP A 98 -10.27 -14.07 13.03
N LYS A 99 -8.98 -13.78 13.14
CA LYS A 99 -7.86 -14.71 12.88
C LYS A 99 -7.95 -15.44 11.53
N SER A 100 -8.76 -14.95 10.59
CA SER A 100 -9.03 -15.65 9.33
C SER A 100 -7.92 -15.48 8.28
N GLY A 101 -6.92 -14.63 8.56
CA GLY A 101 -5.86 -14.30 7.60
C GLY A 101 -6.34 -13.48 6.39
N ARG A 102 -7.60 -13.03 6.36
CA ARG A 102 -8.18 -12.32 5.21
C ARG A 102 -7.90 -10.83 5.16
N GLY A 103 -7.27 -10.28 6.19
CA GLY A 103 -7.06 -8.84 6.31
C GLY A 103 -6.04 -8.29 5.34
N VAL A 104 -4.83 -8.83 5.34
CA VAL A 104 -3.78 -8.42 4.40
C VAL A 104 -4.21 -8.63 2.95
N PRO A 105 -4.77 -9.81 2.52
CA PRO A 105 -5.31 -9.97 1.17
C PRO A 105 -6.31 -8.88 0.78
N LYS A 106 -7.16 -8.42 1.70
CA LYS A 106 -8.13 -7.38 1.44
C LYS A 106 -7.48 -6.00 1.22
N ILE A 107 -6.44 -5.68 1.98
CA ILE A 107 -5.66 -4.46 1.75
C ILE A 107 -5.00 -4.55 0.37
N VAL A 108 -4.42 -5.69 0.02
CA VAL A 108 -3.81 -5.93 -1.29
C VAL A 108 -4.82 -5.82 -2.43
N GLU A 109 -6.05 -6.33 -2.26
CA GLU A 109 -7.13 -6.20 -3.24
C GLU A 109 -7.49 -4.73 -3.52
N ASN A 110 -7.57 -3.90 -2.48
CA ASN A 110 -7.98 -2.51 -2.60
C ASN A 110 -6.85 -1.54 -2.98
N TYR A 111 -5.61 -1.82 -2.56
CA TYR A 111 -4.48 -0.89 -2.64
C TYR A 111 -3.21 -1.48 -3.26
N SER A 112 -3.25 -2.74 -3.71
CA SER A 112 -2.11 -3.52 -4.19
C SER A 112 -1.05 -3.83 -3.11
N LYS A 113 -0.06 -4.65 -3.46
CA LYS A 113 1.10 -4.94 -2.60
C LYS A 113 1.92 -3.68 -2.29
N ASP A 114 1.81 -2.64 -3.11
CA ASP A 114 2.50 -1.37 -2.94
C ASP A 114 2.02 -0.57 -1.70
N ALA A 115 0.88 -0.96 -1.11
CA ALA A 115 0.45 -0.41 0.16
C ALA A 115 1.41 -0.72 1.30
N PHE A 116 2.23 -1.76 1.18
CA PHE A 116 3.15 -2.21 2.21
C PHE A 116 4.59 -1.84 1.88
N ASP A 117 5.24 -1.15 2.80
CA ASP A 117 6.67 -0.81 2.75
C ASP A 117 7.38 -1.52 3.91
N PHE A 118 8.14 -2.55 3.57
CA PHE A 118 8.93 -3.32 4.53
C PHE A 118 10.31 -2.67 4.70
N ARG A 119 10.54 -2.10 5.87
CA ARG A 119 11.80 -1.47 6.27
C ARG A 119 12.58 -2.39 7.19
N GLU A 120 13.81 -2.03 7.50
CA GLU A 120 14.69 -2.81 8.35
C GLU A 120 14.05 -3.13 9.72
N ASN A 121 13.42 -2.15 10.37
CA ASN A 121 12.86 -2.26 11.71
C ASN A 121 11.39 -1.81 11.82
N SER A 122 10.69 -1.72 10.70
CA SER A 122 9.28 -1.33 10.70
C SER A 122 8.58 -1.74 9.41
N ILE A 123 7.27 -1.88 9.50
CA ILE A 123 6.38 -2.06 8.35
C ILE A 123 5.45 -0.85 8.30
N VAL A 124 5.34 -0.22 7.13
CA VAL A 124 4.44 0.90 6.92
C VAL A 124 3.34 0.49 5.94
N VAL A 125 2.11 0.68 6.34
CA VAL A 125 0.94 0.53 5.46
C VAL A 125 0.48 1.90 5.02
N THR A 126 0.47 2.15 3.71
CA THR A 126 0.04 3.41 3.09
C THR A 126 -1.32 3.22 2.43
N LEU A 127 -2.30 4.00 2.84
CA LEU A 127 -3.65 4.02 2.27
C LEU A 127 -3.90 5.38 1.60
N PRO A 128 -3.71 5.48 0.26
CA PRO A 128 -4.00 6.69 -0.49
C PRO A 128 -5.47 7.10 -0.42
N PHE A 129 -5.74 8.41 -0.43
CA PHE A 129 -7.09 8.94 -0.51
C PHE A 129 -7.64 8.85 -1.93
N ASN A 130 -8.82 8.28 -2.06
CA ASN A 130 -9.55 8.18 -3.33
C ASN A 130 -10.25 9.51 -3.64
N LYS A 131 -9.55 10.46 -4.27
CA LYS A 131 -10.13 11.74 -4.68
C LYS A 131 -11.24 11.65 -5.75
N ASN A 132 -11.44 10.48 -6.39
CA ASN A 132 -12.32 10.28 -7.54
C ASN A 132 -13.23 9.05 -7.48
N ARG A 133 -13.59 8.57 -6.29
CA ARG A 133 -14.63 7.53 -6.23
C ARG A 133 -16.01 8.18 -6.42
N LYS A 134 -16.39 8.45 -7.70
CA LYS A 134 -17.80 8.62 -8.05
C LYS A 134 -18.50 7.35 -7.58
N VAL A 135 -19.45 7.48 -6.65
CA VAL A 135 -20.36 6.39 -6.26
C VAL A 135 -21.22 6.08 -7.49
N GLY A 136 -20.74 5.18 -8.34
CA GLY A 136 -21.51 4.60 -9.42
C GLY A 136 -22.31 3.44 -8.88
N ASN A 137 -23.62 3.52 -9.03
CA ASN A 137 -24.57 2.45 -8.76
C ASN A 137 -24.10 1.14 -9.39
N LYS A 138 -23.86 0.12 -8.56
CA LYS A 138 -23.88 -1.27 -9.05
C LYS A 138 -25.34 -1.72 -9.15
N VAL A 139 -25.90 -1.60 -10.33
CA VAL A 139 -27.02 -2.43 -10.78
C VAL A 139 -26.57 -3.07 -12.09
N GLY A 140 -26.66 -4.37 -12.20
CA GLY A 140 -26.54 -5.09 -13.46
C GLY A 140 -25.49 -6.18 -13.47
N ASN A 141 -26.01 -7.41 -13.38
CA ASN A 141 -25.33 -8.66 -13.72
C ASN A 141 -24.69 -8.59 -15.09
N GLU A 142 -23.45 -9.08 -15.22
CA GLU A 142 -23.12 -9.91 -16.38
C GLU A 142 -22.08 -10.96 -15.98
N ILE A 143 -22.52 -12.21 -16.10
CA ILE A 143 -21.69 -13.41 -16.07
C ILE A 143 -20.96 -13.46 -17.41
N GLY A 144 -19.66 -13.36 -17.38
CA GLY A 144 -18.81 -13.53 -18.55
C GLY A 144 -17.53 -14.24 -18.16
N ASN A 145 -17.48 -15.55 -18.40
CA ASN A 145 -16.28 -16.36 -18.38
C ASN A 145 -15.25 -15.80 -19.37
N THR A 146 -14.10 -15.33 -18.86
CA THR A 146 -12.89 -15.29 -19.67
C THR A 146 -11.66 -15.55 -18.79
N SER A 147 -10.83 -16.46 -19.24
CA SER A 147 -9.56 -16.95 -18.69
C SER A 147 -8.58 -15.84 -18.27
N PRO A 148 -7.59 -16.15 -17.40
CA PRO A 148 -6.70 -15.15 -16.82
C PRO A 148 -5.65 -14.69 -17.86
N ALA A 149 -5.99 -13.62 -18.58
CA ALA A 149 -5.01 -12.89 -19.36
C ALA A 149 -4.51 -11.71 -18.49
N THR A 150 -3.25 -11.76 -18.21
CA THR A 150 -2.33 -10.74 -17.68
C THR A 150 -2.89 -9.31 -17.62
N ARG A 151 -3.50 -8.93 -16.50
CA ARG A 151 -3.82 -7.52 -16.24
C ARG A 151 -2.51 -6.81 -15.88
N LYS A 152 -1.95 -6.05 -16.82
CA LYS A 152 -0.89 -5.07 -16.53
C LYS A 152 -1.43 -4.11 -15.46
N HIS A 153 -0.93 -4.20 -14.24
CA HIS A 153 -1.25 -3.24 -13.18
C HIS A 153 -0.73 -1.87 -13.60
N GLY A 154 -1.63 -0.87 -13.63
CA GLY A 154 -1.26 0.49 -14.00
C GLY A 154 -0.18 1.05 -13.06
N LEU A 155 0.88 1.60 -13.64
CA LEU A 155 1.97 2.25 -12.92
C LEU A 155 1.45 3.46 -12.15
N ASN A 156 1.86 3.65 -10.89
CA ASN A 156 1.58 4.85 -10.13
C ASN A 156 2.30 6.08 -10.73
N ALA A 157 1.90 7.30 -10.31
CA ALA A 157 2.44 8.54 -10.85
C ALA A 157 3.98 8.62 -10.75
N THR A 158 4.55 8.23 -9.60
CA THR A 158 6.00 8.23 -9.36
C THR A 158 6.74 7.29 -10.32
N ARG A 159 6.23 6.06 -10.52
CA ARG A 159 6.84 5.09 -11.45
C ARG A 159 6.75 5.54 -12.90
N LYS A 160 5.62 6.14 -13.30
CA LYS A 160 5.50 6.75 -14.63
C LYS A 160 6.51 7.87 -14.82
N GLN A 161 6.73 8.70 -13.80
CA GLN A 161 7.71 9.77 -13.84
C GLN A 161 9.13 9.21 -13.94
N ILE A 162 9.48 8.20 -13.13
CA ILE A 162 10.78 7.51 -13.24
C ILE A 162 11.03 6.97 -14.65
N LEU A 163 10.04 6.28 -15.23
CA LEU A 163 10.16 5.77 -16.61
C LEU A 163 10.28 6.90 -17.63
N SER A 164 9.56 8.00 -17.45
CA SER A 164 9.67 9.19 -18.31
C SER A 164 11.07 9.78 -18.28
N GLU A 165 11.64 9.99 -17.09
CA GLU A 165 12.99 10.52 -16.94
C GLU A 165 14.04 9.57 -17.53
N MET A 166 13.91 8.27 -17.32
CA MET A 166 14.80 7.26 -17.88
C MET A 166 14.68 7.10 -19.39
N ARG A 167 13.51 7.40 -20.01
CA ARG A 167 13.36 7.48 -21.46
C ARG A 167 14.08 8.69 -22.04
N HIS A 168 13.99 9.85 -21.39
CA HIS A 168 14.65 11.07 -21.82
C HIS A 168 16.17 11.00 -21.61
N ASN A 169 16.62 10.41 -20.52
CA ASN A 169 18.02 10.22 -20.20
C ASN A 169 18.29 8.78 -19.74
N PRO A 170 18.64 7.86 -20.64
CA PRO A 170 18.94 6.47 -20.28
C PRO A 170 20.13 6.30 -19.33
N ASN A 171 21.01 7.30 -19.22
CA ASN A 171 22.16 7.28 -18.33
C ASN A 171 21.90 7.95 -16.97
N ILE A 172 20.67 8.38 -16.72
CA ILE A 172 20.30 9.06 -15.48
C ILE A 172 20.68 8.23 -14.24
N THR A 173 21.31 8.88 -13.28
CA THR A 173 21.68 8.25 -12.01
C THR A 173 20.53 8.27 -11.01
N LYS A 174 20.62 7.39 -10.01
CA LYS A 174 19.64 7.38 -8.91
C LYS A 174 19.65 8.70 -8.13
N ALA A 175 20.82 9.33 -7.98
CA ALA A 175 20.96 10.60 -7.30
C ALA A 175 20.23 11.73 -8.05
N GLU A 176 20.34 11.78 -9.38
CA GLU A 176 19.62 12.74 -10.20
C GLU A 176 18.09 12.49 -10.15
N LEU A 177 17.65 11.23 -10.25
CA LEU A 177 16.24 10.88 -10.09
C LEU A 177 15.67 11.31 -8.74
N LYS A 178 16.43 11.15 -7.66
CA LYS A 178 16.06 11.64 -6.33
C LYS A 178 15.80 13.14 -6.31
N ILE A 179 16.67 13.91 -6.92
CA ILE A 179 16.56 15.38 -6.99
C ILE A 179 15.35 15.79 -7.83
N ILE A 180 15.18 15.18 -9.02
CA ILE A 180 14.11 15.52 -9.95
C ILE A 180 12.73 15.15 -9.39
N ILE A 181 12.62 13.97 -8.77
CA ILE A 181 11.34 13.42 -8.30
C ILE A 181 11.02 13.86 -6.86
N GLY A 182 12.03 14.24 -6.08
CA GLY A 182 11.86 14.73 -4.71
C GLY A 182 11.51 13.63 -3.69
N ILE A 183 12.04 12.40 -3.87
CA ILE A 183 11.80 11.27 -2.97
C ILE A 183 13.13 10.71 -2.43
N SER A 184 13.07 9.91 -1.35
CA SER A 184 14.28 9.34 -0.72
C SER A 184 14.99 8.30 -1.60
N ASP A 185 16.27 8.04 -1.30
CA ASP A 185 17.07 7.02 -2.00
C ASP A 185 16.41 5.63 -1.92
N THR A 186 15.93 5.27 -0.73
CA THR A 186 15.20 4.01 -0.51
C THR A 186 13.94 3.93 -1.37
N ALA A 187 13.21 5.03 -1.50
CA ALA A 187 12.01 5.08 -2.34
C ALA A 187 12.36 4.93 -3.83
N ILE A 188 13.46 5.56 -4.30
CA ILE A 188 13.96 5.37 -5.68
C ILE A 188 14.32 3.89 -5.92
N ASP A 189 15.09 3.28 -5.01
CA ASP A 189 15.53 1.88 -5.13
C ASP A 189 14.33 0.90 -5.17
N ASN A 190 13.34 1.11 -4.33
CA ASN A 190 12.13 0.29 -4.30
C ASN A 190 11.33 0.42 -5.60
N ASN A 191 11.17 1.63 -6.14
CA ASN A 191 10.49 1.85 -7.40
C ASN A 191 11.25 1.24 -8.59
N ILE A 192 12.56 1.40 -8.65
CA ILE A 192 13.41 0.77 -9.69
C ILE A 192 13.31 -0.74 -9.60
N ARG A 193 13.39 -1.32 -8.39
CA ARG A 193 13.25 -2.77 -8.19
C ARG A 193 11.90 -3.26 -8.68
N TYR A 194 10.82 -2.57 -8.34
CA TYR A 194 9.48 -2.88 -8.83
C TYR A 194 9.42 -2.86 -10.36
N LEU A 195 9.90 -1.79 -10.99
CA LEU A 195 9.87 -1.63 -12.45
C LEU A 195 10.66 -2.74 -13.15
N LYS A 196 11.80 -3.14 -12.60
CA LYS A 196 12.60 -4.27 -13.10
C LYS A 196 11.85 -5.60 -12.95
N ASN A 197 11.32 -5.88 -11.77
CA ASN A 197 10.63 -7.15 -11.48
C ASN A 197 9.35 -7.34 -12.31
N ASN A 198 8.72 -6.23 -12.72
CA ASN A 198 7.51 -6.26 -13.53
C ASN A 198 7.76 -6.04 -15.05
N GLY A 199 9.02 -6.06 -15.49
CA GLY A 199 9.39 -6.01 -16.90
C GLY A 199 9.22 -4.65 -17.57
N TYR A 200 9.08 -3.56 -16.82
CA TYR A 200 8.99 -2.19 -17.36
C TYR A 200 10.36 -1.52 -17.57
N LEU A 201 11.41 -2.07 -16.93
CA LEU A 201 12.73 -1.47 -16.91
C LEU A 201 13.81 -2.56 -16.91
N GLU A 202 14.81 -2.38 -17.73
CA GLU A 202 16.00 -3.22 -17.78
C GLU A 202 17.26 -2.39 -17.59
N ARG A 203 18.27 -2.95 -16.95
CA ARG A 203 19.61 -2.37 -16.92
C ARG A 203 20.48 -3.08 -17.94
N ILE A 204 20.94 -2.36 -18.92
CA ILE A 204 21.83 -2.91 -19.95
C ILE A 204 23.28 -2.51 -19.61
N GLY A 205 24.17 -3.50 -19.56
CA GLY A 205 25.58 -3.30 -19.21
C GLY A 205 25.88 -3.36 -17.72
N SER A 206 27.06 -2.86 -17.35
CA SER A 206 27.56 -2.88 -15.96
C SER A 206 26.86 -1.82 -15.08
N ASN A 207 27.07 -1.90 -13.75
CA ASN A 207 26.56 -0.88 -12.84
C ASN A 207 27.21 0.49 -13.07
N LYS A 208 28.43 0.53 -13.62
CA LYS A 208 29.22 1.74 -13.81
C LYS A 208 28.98 2.38 -15.18
N ASP A 209 28.97 1.57 -16.24
CA ASP A 209 28.92 2.04 -17.63
C ASP A 209 27.64 1.61 -18.36
N GLY A 210 26.66 1.07 -17.64
CA GLY A 210 25.39 0.64 -18.22
C GLY A 210 24.37 1.77 -18.31
N TYR A 211 23.29 1.50 -19.05
CA TYR A 211 22.16 2.42 -19.22
C TYR A 211 20.81 1.76 -18.90
N TRP A 212 19.79 2.56 -18.69
CA TRP A 212 18.44 2.11 -18.45
C TRP A 212 17.68 1.96 -19.77
N LYS A 213 17.07 0.80 -19.97
CA LYS A 213 16.16 0.55 -21.09
C LYS A 213 14.74 0.43 -20.55
N VAL A 214 13.87 1.34 -20.95
CA VAL A 214 12.44 1.25 -20.67
C VAL A 214 11.82 0.28 -21.66
N VAL A 215 11.05 -0.69 -21.14
CA VAL A 215 10.35 -1.72 -21.92
C VAL A 215 8.88 -1.31 -21.99
N ASP A 216 8.35 -1.20 -23.23
CA ASP A 216 6.96 -0.82 -23.52
C ASP A 216 5.98 -1.98 -23.38
#